data_c387bd890454dcfd6be6693c9729d20c
#
_entry.id   c387bd890454dcfd6be6693c9729d20c
#
_cell.length_a   1.000
_cell.length_b   1.000
_cell.length_c   1.000
_cell.angle_alpha   90.00
_cell.angle_beta   90.00
_cell.angle_gamma   90.00
#
_symmetry.space_group_name_H-M   'P 1'
#
loop_
_entity.id
_entity.type
_entity.pdbx_description
1 polymer ?
#
loop_
_entity_poly.entity_id
_entity_poly.type
_entity_poly.pdbx_seq_one_letter_code
_entity_poly.pdbx_strand_id
1 'polypeptide(L)'
;MKLDEFWNLIDNVNSTTEPDDQRAILAATKMALMEYSADDIVDWYHIKAQYHVLSDRDDLWEECINLGIHASDDGYYYFRAWLIAQGKDVFFSVLDNPNTLSNYVRSADDSTFELYNYIASDAYSERKIKDLYSETELEKMCEQWCVENEERVERYSYHSNIDMGTGGKKLFQSYISGKYNLYDRAEEKPLSDDLKQQIRESLVKKVPSLSNIIQGAKTSNLEKQNARIISEPER
;
A
#
# COMPACT_ATOMS: atom_id res chain seq x y z
N MET A 1 11.49 5.13 -7.21
CA MET A 1 10.32 5.20 -8.13
C MET A 1 9.84 6.64 -8.27
N LYS A 2 9.40 7.06 -9.46
CA LYS A 2 8.80 8.39 -9.68
C LYS A 2 7.28 8.34 -9.50
N LEU A 3 6.68 9.50 -9.27
CA LEU A 3 5.22 9.59 -9.04
C LEU A 3 4.39 9.11 -10.23
N ASP A 4 4.82 9.43 -11.46
CA ASP A 4 4.10 8.96 -12.66
C ASP A 4 4.26 7.44 -12.87
N GLU A 5 5.40 6.86 -12.49
CA GLU A 5 5.62 5.40 -12.53
C GLU A 5 4.68 4.67 -11.56
N PHE A 6 4.44 5.25 -10.36
CA PHE A 6 3.48 4.71 -9.39
C PHE A 6 2.08 4.57 -10.00
N TRP A 7 1.56 5.66 -10.58
CA TRP A 7 0.22 5.63 -11.16
C TRP A 7 0.15 4.81 -12.45
N ASN A 8 1.16 4.90 -13.31
CA ASN A 8 1.24 4.11 -14.54
C ASN A 8 1.24 2.60 -14.24
N LEU A 9 1.89 2.15 -13.16
CA LEU A 9 1.84 0.76 -12.76
C LEU A 9 0.41 0.32 -12.44
N ILE A 10 -0.33 1.10 -11.64
CA ILE A 10 -1.70 0.80 -11.27
C ILE A 10 -2.63 0.85 -12.49
N ASP A 11 -2.53 1.89 -13.31
CA ASP A 11 -3.36 2.06 -14.51
C ASP A 11 -3.09 0.93 -15.54
N ASN A 12 -1.84 0.48 -15.70
CA ASN A 12 -1.48 -0.65 -16.55
C ASN A 12 -2.06 -1.97 -16.02
N VAL A 13 -2.02 -2.22 -14.72
CA VAL A 13 -2.66 -3.39 -14.11
C VAL A 13 -4.15 -3.38 -14.40
N ASN A 14 -4.83 -2.25 -14.16
CA ASN A 14 -6.26 -2.12 -14.40
C ASN A 14 -6.65 -2.28 -15.87
N SER A 15 -5.75 -1.93 -16.81
CA SER A 15 -5.99 -2.13 -18.25
C SER A 15 -5.94 -3.59 -18.70
N THR A 16 -5.39 -4.48 -17.88
CA THR A 16 -5.14 -5.91 -18.20
C THR A 16 -5.90 -6.88 -17.30
N THR A 17 -6.62 -6.37 -16.30
CA THR A 17 -7.41 -7.17 -15.37
C THR A 17 -8.88 -6.75 -15.37
N GLU A 18 -9.77 -7.66 -14.99
CA GLU A 18 -11.17 -7.29 -14.74
C GLU A 18 -11.26 -6.45 -13.47
N PRO A 19 -12.06 -5.36 -13.44
CA PRO A 19 -12.10 -4.40 -12.33
C PRO A 19 -12.45 -4.99 -10.97
N ASP A 20 -13.23 -6.08 -10.95
CA ASP A 20 -13.71 -6.70 -9.71
C ASP A 20 -12.92 -7.96 -9.33
N ASP A 21 -11.95 -8.38 -10.15
CA ASP A 21 -11.08 -9.52 -9.84
C ASP A 21 -9.89 -9.07 -8.99
N GLN A 22 -10.14 -8.88 -7.70
CA GLN A 22 -9.11 -8.49 -6.74
C GLN A 22 -7.91 -9.45 -6.71
N ARG A 23 -8.12 -10.76 -7.00
CA ARG A 23 -7.02 -11.73 -7.03
C ARG A 23 -6.12 -11.51 -8.24
N ALA A 24 -6.70 -11.27 -9.40
CA ALA A 24 -5.95 -10.94 -10.61
C ALA A 24 -5.21 -9.61 -10.45
N ILE A 25 -5.86 -8.60 -9.87
CA ILE A 25 -5.24 -7.29 -9.59
C ILE A 25 -4.04 -7.44 -8.64
N LEU A 26 -4.17 -8.21 -7.54
CA LEU A 26 -3.05 -8.48 -6.63
C LEU A 26 -1.89 -9.17 -7.33
N ALA A 27 -2.17 -10.24 -8.07
CA ALA A 27 -1.14 -10.99 -8.78
C ALA A 27 -0.42 -10.11 -9.80
N ALA A 28 -1.17 -9.36 -10.62
CA ALA A 28 -0.61 -8.45 -11.62
C ALA A 28 0.19 -7.30 -10.98
N THR A 29 -0.31 -6.70 -9.89
CA THR A 29 0.41 -5.65 -9.15
C THR A 29 1.73 -6.17 -8.59
N LYS A 30 1.72 -7.37 -7.98
CA LYS A 30 2.95 -7.99 -7.48
C LYS A 30 3.95 -8.25 -8.59
N MET A 31 3.51 -8.82 -9.71
CA MET A 31 4.37 -9.07 -10.87
C MET A 31 4.96 -7.76 -11.41
N ALA A 32 4.15 -6.72 -11.54
CA ALA A 32 4.62 -5.41 -11.99
C ALA A 32 5.66 -4.80 -11.02
N LEU A 33 5.44 -4.90 -9.70
CA LEU A 33 6.40 -4.44 -8.70
C LEU A 33 7.72 -5.23 -8.75
N MET A 34 7.68 -6.51 -9.09
CA MET A 34 8.87 -7.34 -9.22
C MET A 34 9.81 -6.94 -10.37
N GLU A 35 9.36 -6.12 -11.32
CA GLU A 35 10.20 -5.55 -12.37
C GLU A 35 11.03 -4.35 -11.88
N TYR A 36 10.73 -3.82 -10.70
CA TYR A 36 11.43 -2.70 -10.09
C TYR A 36 12.49 -3.16 -9.07
N SER A 37 13.41 -2.27 -8.73
CA SER A 37 14.36 -2.54 -7.65
C SER A 37 13.68 -2.60 -6.29
N ALA A 38 14.30 -3.29 -5.33
CA ALA A 38 13.80 -3.32 -3.96
C ALA A 38 13.59 -1.90 -3.38
N ASP A 39 14.47 -0.96 -3.68
CA ASP A 39 14.37 0.43 -3.25
C ASP A 39 13.22 1.19 -3.92
N ASP A 40 12.87 0.87 -5.18
CA ASP A 40 11.69 1.44 -5.83
C ASP A 40 10.39 0.88 -5.25
N ILE A 41 10.38 -0.38 -4.80
CA ILE A 41 9.23 -0.96 -4.10
C ILE A 41 8.99 -0.25 -2.76
N VAL A 42 10.07 0.16 -2.05
CA VAL A 42 9.96 1.01 -0.85
C VAL A 42 9.37 2.38 -1.20
N ASP A 43 9.78 3.00 -2.30
CA ASP A 43 9.19 4.27 -2.74
C ASP A 43 7.71 4.10 -3.08
N TRP A 44 7.31 3.02 -3.77
CA TRP A 44 5.91 2.69 -4.06
C TRP A 44 5.08 2.58 -2.77
N TYR A 45 5.58 1.87 -1.77
CA TYR A 45 4.95 1.77 -0.47
C TYR A 45 4.73 3.14 0.17
N HIS A 46 5.75 4.00 0.18
CA HIS A 46 5.64 5.34 0.75
C HIS A 46 4.66 6.24 -0.02
N ILE A 47 4.68 6.21 -1.35
CA ILE A 47 3.74 6.98 -2.18
C ILE A 47 2.31 6.54 -1.89
N LYS A 48 2.05 5.22 -1.87
CA LYS A 48 0.76 4.65 -1.50
C LYS A 48 0.31 5.11 -0.12
N ALA A 49 1.19 5.04 0.88
CA ALA A 49 0.89 5.45 2.25
C ALA A 49 0.52 6.95 2.32
N GLN A 50 1.17 7.82 1.55
CA GLN A 50 0.80 9.24 1.48
C GLN A 50 -0.60 9.42 0.88
N TYR A 51 -0.93 8.77 -0.23
CA TYR A 51 -2.27 8.86 -0.81
C TYR A 51 -3.33 8.25 0.10
N HIS A 52 -2.99 7.22 0.84
CA HIS A 52 -3.87 6.61 1.83
C HIS A 52 -4.20 7.60 2.97
N VAL A 53 -3.22 8.36 3.48
CA VAL A 53 -3.44 9.41 4.49
C VAL A 53 -4.25 10.57 3.91
N LEU A 54 -3.99 10.96 2.65
CA LEU A 54 -4.66 12.09 2.00
C LEU A 54 -6.13 11.79 1.64
N SER A 55 -6.50 10.53 1.55
CA SER A 55 -7.88 10.08 1.37
C SER A 55 -8.63 9.85 2.70
N ASP A 56 -7.99 10.12 3.86
CA ASP A 56 -8.62 10.06 5.17
C ASP A 56 -9.38 11.36 5.46
N ARG A 57 -10.67 11.39 5.07
CA ARG A 57 -11.49 12.60 5.05
C ARG A 57 -12.92 12.29 5.51
N ASP A 58 -13.47 13.17 6.32
CA ASP A 58 -14.82 13.03 6.85
C ASP A 58 -15.89 12.97 5.75
N ASP A 59 -15.78 13.84 4.73
CA ASP A 59 -16.73 13.90 3.61
C ASP A 59 -16.71 12.61 2.75
N LEU A 60 -15.55 12.00 2.59
CA LEU A 60 -15.44 10.72 1.89
C LEU A 60 -15.96 9.56 2.74
N TRP A 61 -15.72 9.61 4.06
CA TRP A 61 -16.29 8.64 5.00
C TRP A 61 -17.84 8.70 5.00
N GLU A 62 -18.41 9.89 5.05
CA GLU A 62 -19.87 10.08 4.98
C GLU A 62 -20.45 9.47 3.70
N GLU A 63 -19.78 9.66 2.56
CA GLU A 63 -20.23 9.07 1.30
C GLU A 63 -20.10 7.54 1.29
N CYS A 64 -19.08 6.96 1.90
CA CYS A 64 -18.97 5.51 2.10
C CYS A 64 -20.15 4.98 2.91
N ILE A 65 -20.57 5.67 3.99
CA ILE A 65 -21.74 5.29 4.80
C ILE A 65 -23.01 5.36 3.95
N ASN A 66 -23.19 6.43 3.17
CA ASN A 66 -24.36 6.61 2.29
C ASN A 66 -24.51 5.47 1.26
N LEU A 67 -23.38 4.95 0.77
CA LEU A 67 -23.34 3.85 -0.20
C LEU A 67 -23.36 2.46 0.46
N GLY A 68 -23.39 2.38 1.79
CA GLY A 68 -23.40 1.12 2.53
C GLY A 68 -22.05 0.39 2.54
N ILE A 69 -20.96 1.06 2.15
CA ILE A 69 -19.60 0.53 2.30
C ILE A 69 -19.29 0.48 3.81
N HIS A 70 -18.66 -0.61 4.26
CA HIS A 70 -18.43 -0.87 5.67
C HIS A 70 -17.85 0.34 6.43
N ALA A 71 -18.65 0.84 7.40
CA ALA A 71 -18.39 2.07 8.15
C ALA A 71 -17.54 1.86 9.43
N SER A 72 -16.84 0.73 9.57
CA SER A 72 -15.84 0.56 10.63
C SER A 72 -14.53 1.23 10.25
N ASP A 73 -13.70 1.59 11.24
CA ASP A 73 -12.36 2.15 11.01
C ASP A 73 -11.52 1.26 10.07
N ASP A 74 -11.56 -0.05 10.28
CA ASP A 74 -10.87 -1.03 9.43
C ASP A 74 -11.49 -1.09 8.02
N GLY A 75 -12.81 -1.08 7.91
CA GLY A 75 -13.52 -1.09 6.63
C GLY A 75 -13.17 0.13 5.79
N TYR A 76 -13.15 1.31 6.41
CA TYR A 76 -12.76 2.55 5.74
C TYR A 76 -11.25 2.56 5.38
N TYR A 77 -10.41 1.98 6.23
CA TYR A 77 -8.99 1.77 5.91
C TYR A 77 -8.83 0.91 4.67
N TYR A 78 -9.57 -0.19 4.52
CA TYR A 78 -9.52 -1.10 3.37
C TYR A 78 -10.19 -0.50 2.12
N PHE A 79 -11.24 0.31 2.30
CA PHE A 79 -11.84 1.09 1.21
C PHE A 79 -10.82 2.06 0.58
N ARG A 80 -10.04 2.77 1.38
CA ARG A 80 -9.02 3.69 0.86
C ARG A 80 -7.95 2.96 0.03
N ALA A 81 -7.59 1.73 0.43
CA ALA A 81 -6.72 0.89 -0.36
C ALA A 81 -7.36 0.47 -1.71
N TRP A 82 -8.66 0.13 -1.68
CA TRP A 82 -9.44 -0.13 -2.88
C TRP A 82 -9.49 1.10 -3.80
N LEU A 83 -9.74 2.29 -3.26
CA LEU A 83 -9.83 3.52 -4.03
C LEU A 83 -8.51 3.85 -4.77
N ILE A 84 -7.37 3.65 -4.12
CA ILE A 84 -6.05 3.80 -4.77
C ILE A 84 -5.89 2.78 -5.91
N ALA A 85 -6.31 1.54 -5.69
CA ALA A 85 -6.23 0.47 -6.69
C ALA A 85 -7.12 0.72 -7.92
N GLN A 86 -8.14 1.60 -7.84
CA GLN A 86 -8.96 1.99 -9.01
C GLN A 86 -8.20 2.84 -10.03
N GLY A 87 -6.99 3.31 -9.72
CA GLY A 87 -6.17 4.11 -10.63
C GLY A 87 -6.30 5.62 -10.45
N LYS A 88 -5.44 6.32 -11.18
CA LYS A 88 -5.21 7.75 -11.00
C LYS A 88 -6.47 8.60 -11.16
N ASP A 89 -7.20 8.40 -12.25
CA ASP A 89 -8.32 9.27 -12.61
C ASP A 89 -9.52 9.07 -11.67
N VAL A 90 -9.81 7.82 -11.29
CA VAL A 90 -10.85 7.49 -10.31
C VAL A 90 -10.50 8.07 -8.95
N PHE A 91 -9.28 7.85 -8.47
CA PHE A 91 -8.80 8.35 -7.19
C PHE A 91 -8.97 9.86 -7.06
N PHE A 92 -8.45 10.62 -8.03
CA PHE A 92 -8.54 12.08 -7.98
C PHE A 92 -9.96 12.62 -8.22
N SER A 93 -10.77 11.98 -9.06
CA SER A 93 -12.18 12.34 -9.26
C SER A 93 -12.97 12.24 -7.96
N VAL A 94 -12.79 11.15 -7.22
CA VAL A 94 -13.47 10.91 -5.94
C VAL A 94 -12.96 11.88 -4.86
N LEU A 95 -11.66 12.16 -4.82
CA LEU A 95 -11.13 13.14 -3.88
C LEU A 95 -11.59 14.57 -4.17
N ASP A 96 -11.81 14.94 -5.44
CA ASP A 96 -12.32 16.28 -5.78
C ASP A 96 -13.82 16.41 -5.47
N ASN A 97 -14.58 15.35 -5.73
CA ASN A 97 -16.01 15.30 -5.42
C ASN A 97 -16.41 13.89 -4.96
N PRO A 98 -16.52 13.63 -3.63
CA PRO A 98 -16.90 12.33 -3.09
C PRO A 98 -18.19 11.74 -3.65
N ASN A 99 -19.16 12.56 -4.05
CA ASN A 99 -20.41 12.07 -4.65
C ASN A 99 -20.19 11.30 -5.96
N THR A 100 -19.05 11.49 -6.63
CA THR A 100 -18.70 10.70 -7.83
C THR A 100 -18.39 9.24 -7.51
N LEU A 101 -18.17 8.91 -6.24
CA LEU A 101 -17.90 7.53 -5.79
C LEU A 101 -18.99 6.55 -6.24
N SER A 102 -20.26 6.99 -6.24
CA SER A 102 -21.41 6.20 -6.70
C SER A 102 -21.28 5.72 -8.17
N ASN A 103 -20.46 6.37 -8.99
CA ASN A 103 -20.24 5.93 -10.38
C ASN A 103 -19.28 4.74 -10.49
N TYR A 104 -18.50 4.46 -9.46
CA TYR A 104 -17.42 3.47 -9.47
C TYR A 104 -17.72 2.26 -8.57
N VAL A 105 -18.53 2.43 -7.54
CA VAL A 105 -18.93 1.37 -6.62
C VAL A 105 -20.02 0.51 -7.27
N ARG A 106 -19.72 -0.76 -7.54
CA ARG A 106 -20.69 -1.73 -8.05
C ARG A 106 -21.34 -2.53 -6.95
N SER A 107 -20.57 -2.85 -5.92
CA SER A 107 -21.01 -3.54 -4.72
C SER A 107 -20.26 -2.96 -3.52
N ALA A 108 -20.97 -2.74 -2.41
CA ALA A 108 -20.36 -2.26 -1.19
C ALA A 108 -19.32 -3.26 -0.63
N ASP A 109 -19.61 -4.56 -0.72
CA ASP A 109 -18.73 -5.63 -0.23
C ASP A 109 -17.43 -5.73 -1.03
N ASP A 110 -17.48 -5.44 -2.35
CA ASP A 110 -16.32 -5.51 -3.24
C ASP A 110 -15.47 -4.21 -3.21
N SER A 111 -15.93 -3.17 -2.51
CA SER A 111 -15.27 -1.87 -2.42
C SER A 111 -14.32 -1.76 -1.23
N THR A 112 -13.77 -2.88 -0.77
CA THR A 112 -12.71 -2.95 0.24
C THR A 112 -11.59 -3.87 -0.25
N PHE A 113 -10.32 -3.52 0.01
CA PHE A 113 -9.19 -4.28 -0.52
C PHE A 113 -8.08 -4.42 0.51
N GLU A 114 -8.32 -5.21 1.56
CA GLU A 114 -7.37 -5.43 2.65
C GLU A 114 -5.99 -5.88 2.14
N LEU A 115 -5.94 -6.91 1.30
CA LEU A 115 -4.69 -7.51 0.83
C LEU A 115 -3.81 -6.56 0.00
N TYR A 116 -4.41 -5.52 -0.60
CA TYR A 116 -3.66 -4.49 -1.33
C TYR A 116 -2.72 -3.67 -0.43
N ASN A 117 -2.98 -3.67 0.89
CA ASN A 117 -2.09 -3.01 1.84
C ASN A 117 -0.77 -3.74 2.03
N TYR A 118 -0.73 -5.05 1.80
CA TYR A 118 0.43 -5.90 2.04
C TYR A 118 1.24 -6.22 0.79
N ILE A 119 0.73 -5.90 -0.42
CA ILE A 119 1.32 -6.30 -1.69
C ILE A 119 2.77 -5.82 -1.87
N ALA A 120 3.10 -4.61 -1.39
CA ALA A 120 4.47 -4.09 -1.44
C ALA A 120 5.42 -4.90 -0.55
N SER A 121 4.96 -5.35 0.62
CA SER A 121 5.75 -6.19 1.53
C SER A 121 6.07 -7.55 0.90
N ASP A 122 5.07 -8.15 0.25
CA ASP A 122 5.23 -9.42 -0.45
C ASP A 122 6.20 -9.30 -1.64
N ALA A 123 6.05 -8.23 -2.44
CA ALA A 123 6.92 -7.97 -3.57
C ALA A 123 8.36 -7.66 -3.13
N TYR A 124 8.53 -6.86 -2.07
CA TYR A 124 9.84 -6.49 -1.54
C TYR A 124 10.62 -7.68 -1.04
N SER A 125 10.01 -8.51 -0.19
CA SER A 125 10.68 -9.69 0.35
C SER A 125 11.08 -10.67 -0.76
N GLU A 126 10.20 -10.92 -1.73
CA GLU A 126 10.51 -11.78 -2.87
C GLU A 126 11.62 -11.19 -3.76
N ARG A 127 11.58 -9.88 -4.03
CA ARG A 127 12.62 -9.19 -4.79
C ARG A 127 13.98 -9.28 -4.11
N LYS A 128 14.04 -9.03 -2.80
CA LYS A 128 15.28 -9.15 -2.00
C LYS A 128 15.84 -10.57 -2.03
N ILE A 129 14.99 -11.58 -1.94
CA ILE A 129 15.41 -12.98 -2.02
C ILE A 129 16.00 -13.27 -3.40
N LYS A 130 15.35 -12.87 -4.48
CA LYS A 130 15.84 -13.05 -5.86
C LYS A 130 17.14 -12.28 -6.14
N ASP A 131 17.34 -11.11 -5.52
CA ASP A 131 18.56 -10.32 -5.68
C ASP A 131 19.77 -10.94 -4.96
N LEU A 132 19.53 -11.72 -3.90
CA LEU A 132 20.58 -12.25 -3.02
C LEU A 132 20.92 -13.72 -3.25
N TYR A 133 19.99 -14.51 -3.77
CA TYR A 133 20.13 -15.95 -3.88
C TYR A 133 19.70 -16.48 -5.25
N SER A 134 20.47 -17.40 -5.80
CA SER A 134 20.04 -18.23 -6.93
C SER A 134 19.02 -19.28 -6.51
N GLU A 135 18.27 -19.82 -7.47
CA GLU A 135 17.31 -20.90 -7.21
C GLU A 135 17.99 -22.12 -6.54
N THR A 136 19.18 -22.49 -7.02
CA THR A 136 19.93 -23.61 -6.46
C THR A 136 20.40 -23.38 -5.03
N GLU A 137 20.74 -22.13 -4.66
CA GLU A 137 21.07 -21.77 -3.28
C GLU A 137 19.83 -21.84 -2.39
N LEU A 138 18.69 -21.32 -2.87
CA LEU A 138 17.43 -21.41 -2.15
C LEU A 138 16.96 -22.85 -1.92
N GLU A 139 17.11 -23.73 -2.91
CA GLU A 139 16.79 -25.14 -2.77
C GLU A 139 17.63 -25.80 -1.66
N LYS A 140 18.95 -25.61 -1.68
CA LYS A 140 19.85 -26.13 -0.64
C LYS A 140 19.53 -25.57 0.75
N MET A 141 19.26 -24.28 0.84
CA MET A 141 18.86 -23.65 2.09
C MET A 141 17.54 -24.21 2.61
N CYS A 142 16.57 -24.46 1.73
CA CYS A 142 15.29 -25.06 2.06
C CYS A 142 15.48 -26.49 2.59
N GLU A 143 16.26 -27.33 1.90
CA GLU A 143 16.55 -28.70 2.32
C GLU A 143 17.20 -28.74 3.71
N GLN A 144 18.25 -27.94 3.91
CA GLN A 144 18.93 -27.85 5.20
C GLN A 144 17.99 -27.35 6.30
N TRP A 145 17.23 -26.29 6.05
CA TRP A 145 16.28 -25.73 7.01
C TRP A 145 15.18 -26.75 7.39
N CYS A 146 14.67 -27.51 6.43
CA CYS A 146 13.67 -28.54 6.69
C CYS A 146 14.20 -29.64 7.60
N VAL A 147 15.46 -30.06 7.42
CA VAL A 147 16.11 -31.06 8.32
C VAL A 147 16.25 -30.49 9.73
N GLU A 148 16.70 -29.23 9.86
CA GLU A 148 16.87 -28.60 11.16
C GLU A 148 15.53 -28.31 11.88
N ASN A 149 14.41 -28.28 11.14
CA ASN A 149 13.07 -27.95 11.64
C ASN A 149 12.06 -29.09 11.41
N GLU A 150 12.50 -30.35 11.35
CA GLU A 150 11.68 -31.50 10.97
C GLU A 150 10.38 -31.61 11.77
N GLU A 151 10.42 -31.53 13.10
CA GLU A 151 9.23 -31.58 13.96
C GLU A 151 8.21 -30.47 13.65
N ARG A 152 8.70 -29.27 13.31
CA ARG A 152 7.84 -28.15 12.94
C ARG A 152 7.18 -28.37 11.59
N VAL A 153 7.93 -28.92 10.63
CA VAL A 153 7.45 -29.25 9.29
C VAL A 153 6.39 -30.34 9.38
N GLU A 154 6.65 -31.42 10.15
CA GLU A 154 5.71 -32.52 10.38
C GLU A 154 4.39 -32.01 10.98
N ARG A 155 4.47 -31.24 12.06
CA ARG A 155 3.28 -30.68 12.73
C ARG A 155 2.47 -29.79 11.78
N TYR A 156 3.10 -28.90 11.03
CA TYR A 156 2.43 -28.02 10.07
C TYR A 156 1.78 -28.83 8.95
N SER A 157 2.48 -29.79 8.39
CA SER A 157 1.99 -30.66 7.30
C SER A 157 0.78 -31.48 7.75
N TYR A 158 0.82 -32.03 8.96
CA TYR A 158 -0.30 -32.76 9.56
C TYR A 158 -1.54 -31.88 9.72
N HIS A 159 -1.40 -30.70 10.34
CA HIS A 159 -2.54 -29.78 10.56
C HIS A 159 -3.08 -29.16 9.27
N SER A 160 -2.24 -29.00 8.26
CA SER A 160 -2.64 -28.43 6.96
C SER A 160 -3.10 -29.49 5.96
N ASN A 161 -3.03 -30.77 6.32
CA ASN A 161 -3.34 -31.91 5.45
C ASN A 161 -2.60 -31.86 4.10
N ILE A 162 -1.28 -31.63 4.15
CA ILE A 162 -0.38 -31.60 2.99
C ILE A 162 0.84 -32.48 3.25
N ASP A 163 1.53 -32.89 2.19
CA ASP A 163 2.77 -33.66 2.32
C ASP A 163 3.90 -32.83 2.95
N MET A 164 4.88 -33.52 3.55
CA MET A 164 6.03 -32.94 4.25
C MET A 164 6.86 -32.01 3.33
N GLY A 165 7.05 -32.40 2.08
CA GLY A 165 7.83 -31.61 1.12
C GLY A 165 7.16 -30.27 0.81
N THR A 166 5.86 -30.30 0.57
CA THR A 166 5.06 -29.08 0.36
C THR A 166 5.00 -28.22 1.63
N GLY A 167 4.81 -28.85 2.80
CA GLY A 167 4.80 -28.18 4.09
C GLY A 167 6.12 -27.51 4.42
N GLY A 168 7.22 -28.19 4.19
CA GLY A 168 8.57 -27.68 4.38
C GLY A 168 8.86 -26.45 3.50
N LYS A 169 8.54 -26.53 2.21
CA LYS A 169 8.71 -25.39 1.27
C LYS A 169 7.90 -24.16 1.70
N LYS A 170 6.64 -24.33 2.08
CA LYS A 170 5.78 -23.23 2.55
C LYS A 170 6.33 -22.57 3.81
N LEU A 171 6.74 -23.37 4.80
CA LEU A 171 7.32 -22.84 6.04
C LEU A 171 8.66 -22.16 5.80
N PHE A 172 9.53 -22.74 4.96
CA PHE A 172 10.80 -22.13 4.59
C PHE A 172 10.58 -20.81 3.85
N GLN A 173 9.63 -20.74 2.91
CA GLN A 173 9.29 -19.50 2.21
C GLN A 173 8.85 -18.40 3.20
N SER A 174 7.99 -18.76 4.16
CA SER A 174 7.57 -17.83 5.21
C SER A 174 8.76 -17.38 6.09
N TYR A 175 9.65 -18.29 6.45
CA TYR A 175 10.84 -18.01 7.24
C TYR A 175 11.80 -17.06 6.51
N ILE A 176 12.12 -17.36 5.24
CA ILE A 176 13.08 -16.54 4.50
C ILE A 176 12.51 -15.18 4.12
N SER A 177 11.21 -15.10 3.79
CA SER A 177 10.52 -13.82 3.55
C SER A 177 10.52 -12.94 4.79
N GLY A 178 10.36 -13.52 5.97
CA GLY A 178 10.40 -12.78 7.23
C GLY A 178 11.74 -12.15 7.57
N LYS A 179 12.84 -12.56 6.90
CA LYS A 179 14.15 -11.90 7.07
C LYS A 179 14.26 -10.56 6.34
N TYR A 180 13.39 -10.29 5.39
CA TYR A 180 13.42 -9.10 4.56
C TYR A 180 12.13 -8.30 4.76
N ASN A 181 12.13 -7.49 5.82
CA ASN A 181 10.99 -6.69 6.22
C ASN A 181 10.99 -5.35 5.49
N LEU A 182 9.93 -5.10 4.71
CA LEU A 182 9.73 -3.82 4.03
C LEU A 182 9.67 -2.64 5.02
N TYR A 183 9.01 -2.83 6.14
CA TYR A 183 8.76 -1.74 7.10
C TYR A 183 10.06 -1.25 7.74
N ASP A 184 10.97 -2.17 8.12
CA ASP A 184 12.29 -1.80 8.64
C ASP A 184 13.08 -1.01 7.59
N ARG A 185 13.03 -1.46 6.34
CA ARG A 185 13.70 -0.74 5.24
C ARG A 185 13.06 0.61 4.94
N ALA A 186 11.74 0.73 5.07
CA ALA A 186 11.01 1.98 4.86
C ALA A 186 11.36 3.03 5.94
N GLU A 187 11.59 2.60 7.18
CA GLU A 187 12.10 3.49 8.25
C GLU A 187 13.50 4.01 7.94
N GLU A 188 14.39 3.15 7.42
CA GLU A 188 15.75 3.53 7.02
C GLU A 188 15.79 4.44 5.79
N LYS A 189 14.85 4.26 4.87
CA LYS A 189 14.73 5.01 3.61
C LYS A 189 13.39 5.77 3.58
N PRO A 190 13.26 6.90 4.26
CA PRO A 190 12.05 7.72 4.20
C PRO A 190 11.82 8.29 2.80
N LEU A 191 10.56 8.59 2.50
CA LEU A 191 10.19 9.27 1.26
C LEU A 191 10.93 10.60 1.13
N SER A 192 11.53 10.86 -0.03
CA SER A 192 12.27 12.09 -0.28
C SER A 192 11.36 13.34 -0.21
N ASP A 193 11.89 14.47 0.19
CA ASP A 193 11.11 15.70 0.29
C ASP A 193 10.63 16.20 -1.08
N ASP A 194 11.41 15.94 -2.12
CA ASP A 194 11.01 16.23 -3.52
C ASP A 194 9.76 15.42 -3.90
N LEU A 195 9.72 14.14 -3.61
CA LEU A 195 8.56 13.28 -3.91
C LEU A 195 7.35 13.64 -3.05
N LYS A 196 7.53 13.99 -1.77
CA LYS A 196 6.45 14.55 -0.93
C LYS A 196 5.88 15.84 -1.52
N GLN A 197 6.74 16.69 -2.07
CA GLN A 197 6.32 17.94 -2.71
C GLN A 197 5.53 17.65 -3.99
N GLN A 198 6.00 16.74 -4.85
CA GLN A 198 5.30 16.33 -6.07
C GLN A 198 3.91 15.77 -5.76
N ILE A 199 3.75 14.94 -4.72
CA ILE A 199 2.46 14.41 -4.27
C ILE A 199 1.52 15.57 -3.88
N ARG A 200 2.00 16.54 -3.08
CA ARG A 200 1.20 17.71 -2.67
C ARG A 200 0.77 18.56 -3.87
N GLU A 201 1.68 18.79 -4.82
CA GLU A 201 1.37 19.56 -6.03
C GLU A 201 0.37 18.84 -6.93
N SER A 202 0.45 17.52 -7.03
CA SER A 202 -0.53 16.72 -7.77
C SER A 202 -1.93 16.86 -7.19
N LEU A 203 -2.05 16.88 -5.86
CA LEU A 203 -3.31 17.09 -5.17
C LEU A 203 -3.88 18.51 -5.40
N VAL A 204 -3.08 19.53 -5.17
CA VAL A 204 -3.51 20.93 -5.40
C VAL A 204 -3.99 21.13 -6.84
N LYS A 205 -3.32 20.50 -7.81
CA LYS A 205 -3.65 20.61 -9.23
C LYS A 205 -4.88 19.79 -9.63
N LYS A 206 -5.05 18.59 -9.07
CA LYS A 206 -6.08 17.63 -9.45
C LYS A 206 -7.34 17.68 -8.58
N VAL A 207 -7.22 18.26 -7.38
CA VAL A 207 -8.30 18.37 -6.39
C VAL A 207 -8.43 19.82 -5.93
N PRO A 208 -8.96 20.74 -6.79
CA PRO A 208 -9.09 22.15 -6.46
C PRO A 208 -9.89 22.42 -5.18
N SER A 209 -10.85 21.57 -4.85
CA SER A 209 -11.63 21.64 -3.60
C SER A 209 -10.75 21.55 -2.35
N LEU A 210 -9.64 20.79 -2.39
CA LEU A 210 -8.69 20.65 -1.28
C LEU A 210 -7.69 21.81 -1.20
N SER A 211 -7.45 22.55 -2.28
CA SER A 211 -6.45 23.61 -2.30
C SER A 211 -6.75 24.69 -1.26
N ASN A 212 -8.03 25.04 -1.07
CA ASN A 212 -8.49 26.00 -0.08
C ASN A 212 -8.32 25.49 1.36
N ILE A 213 -8.51 24.19 1.61
CA ILE A 213 -8.32 23.56 2.92
C ILE A 213 -6.85 23.52 3.28
N ILE A 214 -5.98 23.17 2.34
CA ILE A 214 -4.51 23.13 2.55
C ILE A 214 -3.95 24.53 2.76
N GLN A 215 -4.45 25.56 2.05
CA GLN A 215 -4.07 26.94 2.25
C GLN A 215 -4.60 27.49 3.59
N GLY A 216 -5.83 27.17 3.95
CA GLY A 216 -6.42 27.56 5.23
C GLY A 216 -5.68 26.95 6.44
N ALA A 217 -5.27 25.68 6.35
CA ALA A 217 -4.48 25.03 7.39
C ALA A 217 -3.07 25.63 7.54
N LYS A 218 -2.43 26.08 6.43
CA LYS A 218 -1.14 26.79 6.49
C LYS A 218 -1.27 28.16 7.19
N THR A 219 -2.34 28.90 6.90
CA THR A 219 -2.60 30.21 7.54
C THR A 219 -2.87 30.05 9.03
N SER A 220 -3.70 29.09 9.41
CA SER A 220 -4.02 28.80 10.81
C SER A 220 -2.80 28.34 11.63
N ASN A 221 -1.90 27.55 11.02
CA ASN A 221 -0.66 27.12 11.70
C ASN A 221 0.37 28.26 11.82
N LEU A 222 0.45 29.15 10.84
CA LEU A 222 1.27 30.37 10.90
C LEU A 222 0.74 31.34 11.96
N GLU A 223 -0.57 31.52 12.05
CA GLU A 223 -1.20 32.36 13.08
C GLU A 223 -0.98 31.80 14.48
N LYS A 224 -1.07 30.45 14.67
CA LYS A 224 -0.76 29.79 15.95
C LYS A 224 0.72 29.88 16.32
N GLN A 225 1.63 29.78 15.36
CA GLN A 225 3.06 30.00 15.60
C GLN A 225 3.37 31.44 15.96
N ASN A 226 2.81 32.42 15.26
CA ASN A 226 2.99 33.83 15.56
C ASN A 226 2.37 34.22 16.92
N ALA A 227 1.23 33.66 17.30
CA ALA A 227 0.62 33.87 18.60
C ALA A 227 1.46 33.31 19.75
N ARG A 228 2.19 32.20 19.55
CA ARG A 228 3.14 31.63 20.53
C ARG A 228 4.39 32.52 20.72
N ILE A 229 4.91 33.08 19.62
CA ILE A 229 6.08 33.99 19.65
C ILE A 229 5.76 35.29 20.40
N ILE A 230 4.52 35.77 20.31
CA ILE A 230 4.08 37.00 20.99
C ILE A 230 3.75 36.78 22.47
N SER A 231 3.51 35.53 22.89
CA SER A 231 3.12 35.19 24.27
C SER A 231 4.26 34.75 25.19
N GLU A 232 5.51 34.68 24.74
CA GLU A 232 6.67 34.44 25.60
C GLU A 232 7.18 35.79 26.14
N PRO A 233 7.02 36.09 27.43
CA PRO A 233 7.64 37.27 28.03
C PRO A 233 9.15 37.07 28.10
N GLU A 234 9.90 38.07 27.63
CA GLU A 234 11.35 38.15 27.83
C GLU A 234 11.71 37.91 29.34
N ARG A 235 12.50 36.89 29.59
CA ARG A 235 13.12 36.62 30.86
C ARG A 235 14.60 36.94 30.81
#